data_b9177d92bd03588ec5030992ae7a853e
#
_entry.id   b9177d92bd03588ec5030992ae7a853e
#
_cell.length_a   1.000
_cell.length_b   1.000
_cell.length_c   1.000
_cell.angle_alpha   90.00
_cell.angle_beta   90.00
_cell.angle_gamma   90.00
#
_symmetry.space_group_name_H-M   'P 1'
#
loop_
_entity.id
_entity.type
_entity.pdbx_description
1 polymer ?
#
loop_
_entity_poly.entity_id
_entity_poly.type
_entity_poly.pdbx_seq_one_letter_code
_entity_poly.pdbx_strand_id
1 'polypeptide(L)'
;MKKQIEYLLDKGLIRPSISPYGAPVLFTPKPDGSLRMCINYRALNKQTIKNKYPIPRIDNLLDQLRGATVFSKLDLRSGYWQIRMADNSIHKTAFRTRYGSYEYLVMPFGLTNAPATFQAEMNHILRPLLDECVVVYLDDILIYSRDMKQHIEHLRHVFEILRREKFYVKLSKSEFALKKV
;
A
#
# COMPACT_ATOMS: atom_id res chain seq x y z
N MET A 1 -10.53 -19.80 -3.53
CA MET A 1 -11.23 -19.06 -2.45
C MET A 1 -10.85 -19.60 -1.07
N LYS A 2 -11.15 -20.86 -0.70
CA LYS A 2 -10.92 -21.42 0.64
C LYS A 2 -9.49 -21.15 1.14
N LYS A 3 -8.48 -21.58 0.40
CA LYS A 3 -7.05 -21.35 0.74
C LYS A 3 -6.68 -19.88 0.95
N GLN A 4 -7.31 -18.95 0.20
CA GLN A 4 -7.05 -17.51 0.36
C GLN A 4 -7.69 -16.95 1.63
N ILE A 5 -8.89 -17.43 2.01
CA ILE A 5 -9.54 -17.04 3.26
C ILE A 5 -8.75 -17.60 4.46
N GLU A 6 -8.36 -18.87 4.41
CA GLU A 6 -7.52 -19.50 5.43
C GLU A 6 -6.20 -18.75 5.62
N TYR A 7 -5.54 -18.37 4.53
CA TYR A 7 -4.33 -17.54 4.58
C TYR A 7 -4.57 -16.18 5.25
N LEU A 8 -5.67 -15.50 4.91
CA LEU A 8 -5.97 -14.17 5.48
C LEU A 8 -6.32 -14.27 6.97
N LEU A 9 -7.01 -15.34 7.38
CA LEU A 9 -7.32 -15.62 8.79
C LEU A 9 -6.04 -15.94 9.59
N ASP A 10 -5.19 -16.82 9.05
CA ASP A 10 -3.93 -17.22 9.67
C ASP A 10 -2.99 -16.02 9.87
N LYS A 11 -2.99 -15.08 8.93
CA LYS A 11 -2.23 -13.83 9.04
C LYS A 11 -2.88 -12.76 9.92
N GLY A 12 -4.06 -13.01 10.47
CA GLY A 12 -4.78 -12.03 11.27
C GLY A 12 -5.21 -10.77 10.50
N LEU A 13 -5.37 -10.88 9.19
CA LEU A 13 -5.76 -9.76 8.31
C LEU A 13 -7.28 -9.59 8.26
N ILE A 14 -8.02 -10.67 8.47
CA ILE A 14 -9.47 -10.69 8.55
C ILE A 14 -9.93 -11.48 9.78
N ARG A 15 -11.19 -11.30 10.14
CA ARG A 15 -11.88 -12.10 11.16
C ARG A 15 -13.31 -12.45 10.70
N PRO A 16 -13.98 -13.46 11.28
CA PRO A 16 -15.41 -13.68 11.08
C PRO A 16 -16.22 -12.43 11.41
N SER A 17 -17.30 -12.17 10.67
CA SER A 17 -18.12 -10.98 10.80
C SER A 17 -19.59 -11.29 10.96
N ILE A 18 -20.25 -10.54 11.82
CA ILE A 18 -21.72 -10.48 11.97
C ILE A 18 -22.25 -9.14 11.46
N SER A 19 -21.45 -8.37 10.73
CA SER A 19 -21.81 -7.07 10.22
C SER A 19 -23.01 -7.14 9.26
N PRO A 20 -23.90 -6.13 9.27
CA PRO A 20 -24.95 -6.00 8.28
C PRO A 20 -24.41 -5.68 6.87
N TYR A 21 -23.19 -5.17 6.78
CA TYR A 21 -22.50 -4.99 5.49
C TYR A 21 -22.10 -6.33 4.88
N GLY A 22 -21.91 -6.35 3.56
CA GLY A 22 -21.56 -7.62 2.91
C GLY A 22 -21.23 -7.41 1.43
N ALA A 23 -20.01 -6.96 1.15
CA ALA A 23 -19.54 -6.81 -0.22
C ALA A 23 -19.37 -8.19 -0.90
N PRO A 24 -19.70 -8.33 -2.19
CA PRO A 24 -19.47 -9.58 -2.92
C PRO A 24 -18.00 -9.78 -3.25
N VAL A 25 -17.59 -11.05 -3.34
CA VAL A 25 -16.25 -11.44 -3.79
C VAL A 25 -16.25 -11.66 -5.29
N LEU A 26 -15.22 -11.15 -5.95
CA LEU A 26 -14.93 -11.34 -7.37
C LEU A 26 -13.56 -12.01 -7.54
N PHE A 27 -13.38 -12.69 -8.66
CA PHE A 27 -12.08 -13.24 -9.05
C PHE A 27 -11.61 -12.57 -10.33
N THR A 28 -10.36 -12.07 -10.31
CA THR A 28 -9.71 -11.49 -11.48
C THR A 28 -8.49 -12.33 -11.85
N PRO A 29 -8.24 -12.61 -13.13
CA PRO A 29 -7.05 -13.34 -13.56
C PRO A 29 -5.81 -12.47 -13.33
N LYS A 30 -4.71 -13.12 -12.91
CA LYS A 30 -3.37 -12.53 -12.90
C LYS A 30 -2.64 -12.88 -14.20
N PRO A 31 -1.52 -12.19 -14.52
CA PRO A 31 -0.70 -12.52 -15.68
C PRO A 31 -0.19 -13.97 -15.70
N ASP A 32 0.01 -14.58 -14.53
CA ASP A 32 0.43 -15.98 -14.37
C ASP A 32 -0.72 -17.00 -14.48
N GLY A 33 -1.92 -16.56 -14.88
CA GLY A 33 -3.12 -17.39 -14.99
C GLY A 33 -3.80 -17.73 -13.67
N SER A 34 -3.20 -17.42 -12.53
CA SER A 34 -3.85 -17.62 -11.23
C SER A 34 -4.93 -16.57 -10.98
N LEU A 35 -5.87 -16.87 -10.06
CA LEU A 35 -6.97 -15.97 -9.72
C LEU A 35 -6.66 -15.16 -8.46
N ARG A 36 -6.84 -13.84 -8.55
CA ARG A 36 -6.83 -12.93 -7.42
C ARG A 36 -8.25 -12.76 -6.89
N MET A 37 -8.44 -13.00 -5.60
CA MET A 37 -9.67 -12.68 -4.91
C MET A 37 -9.74 -11.17 -4.64
N CYS A 38 -10.78 -10.53 -5.14
CA CYS A 38 -11.04 -9.10 -4.98
C CYS A 38 -12.39 -8.91 -4.29
N ILE A 39 -12.51 -7.91 -3.46
CA ILE A 39 -13.77 -7.54 -2.82
C ILE A 39 -14.37 -6.36 -3.58
N ASN A 40 -15.63 -6.46 -3.96
CA ASN A 40 -16.31 -5.41 -4.68
C ASN A 40 -16.90 -4.36 -3.73
N TYR A 41 -16.13 -3.36 -3.40
CA TYR A 41 -16.56 -2.25 -2.54
C TYR A 41 -17.28 -1.12 -3.27
N ARG A 42 -17.73 -1.29 -4.52
CA ARG A 42 -18.36 -0.20 -5.29
C ARG A 42 -19.54 0.44 -4.56
N ALA A 43 -20.38 -0.36 -3.90
CA ALA A 43 -21.53 0.15 -3.15
C ALA A 43 -21.08 0.97 -1.93
N LEU A 44 -20.11 0.49 -1.17
CA LEU A 44 -19.50 1.20 -0.05
C LEU A 44 -18.83 2.49 -0.52
N ASN A 45 -18.04 2.42 -1.59
CA ASN A 45 -17.32 3.57 -2.15
C ASN A 45 -18.24 4.69 -2.61
N LYS A 46 -19.45 4.37 -3.09
CA LYS A 46 -20.46 5.39 -3.47
C LYS A 46 -20.95 6.21 -2.27
N GLN A 47 -20.97 5.62 -1.08
CA GLN A 47 -21.41 6.24 0.16
C GLN A 47 -20.24 6.87 0.96
N THR A 48 -19.01 6.53 0.61
CA THR A 48 -17.82 7.01 1.31
C THR A 48 -17.51 8.45 0.91
N ILE A 49 -17.35 9.32 1.91
CA ILE A 49 -16.82 10.67 1.70
C ILE A 49 -15.38 10.55 1.21
N LYS A 50 -15.12 11.09 0.02
CA LYS A 50 -13.80 10.99 -0.60
C LYS A 50 -12.76 11.83 0.14
N ASN A 51 -11.66 11.20 0.49
CA ASN A 51 -10.48 11.88 1.00
C ASN A 51 -9.88 12.75 -0.12
N LYS A 52 -9.59 14.01 0.21
CA LYS A 52 -9.00 15.00 -0.72
C LYS A 52 -7.50 15.20 -0.47
N TYR A 53 -6.84 14.25 0.17
CA TYR A 53 -5.38 14.34 0.35
C TYR A 53 -4.71 14.51 -1.01
N PRO A 54 -3.81 15.51 -1.15
CA PRO A 54 -3.20 15.80 -2.44
C PRO A 54 -2.26 14.65 -2.84
N ILE A 55 -2.57 14.01 -3.97
CA ILE A 55 -1.64 13.10 -4.62
C ILE A 55 -0.74 13.95 -5.52
N PRO A 56 0.58 13.85 -5.41
CA PRO A 56 1.50 14.65 -6.21
C PRO A 56 1.28 14.42 -7.70
N ARG A 57 1.49 15.46 -8.50
CA ARG A 57 1.50 15.32 -9.97
C ARG A 57 2.82 14.69 -10.40
N ILE A 58 2.77 13.80 -11.37
CA ILE A 58 3.96 13.11 -11.90
C ILE A 58 5.01 14.10 -12.39
N ASP A 59 4.58 15.18 -13.06
CA ASP A 59 5.48 16.22 -13.55
C ASP A 59 6.32 16.85 -12.42
N ASN A 60 5.70 17.15 -11.28
CA ASN A 60 6.38 17.71 -10.12
C ASN A 60 7.40 16.71 -9.52
N LEU A 61 7.07 15.41 -9.56
CA LEU A 61 7.96 14.36 -9.07
C LEU A 61 9.20 14.23 -9.98
N LEU A 62 9.02 14.31 -11.30
CA LEU A 62 10.12 14.27 -12.26
C LEU A 62 11.07 15.48 -12.09
N ASP A 63 10.54 16.65 -11.75
CA ASP A 63 11.36 17.83 -11.47
C ASP A 63 12.26 17.63 -10.25
N GLN A 64 11.80 16.93 -9.22
CA GLN A 64 12.60 16.61 -8.02
C GLN A 64 13.78 15.67 -8.33
N LEU A 65 13.66 14.83 -9.36
CA LEU A 65 14.71 13.88 -9.75
C LEU A 65 15.86 14.51 -10.54
N ARG A 66 15.78 15.80 -10.88
CA ARG A 66 16.81 16.48 -11.68
C ARG A 66 18.19 16.42 -11.01
N GLY A 67 19.19 15.97 -11.76
CA GLY A 67 20.56 15.83 -11.30
C GLY A 67 20.86 14.56 -10.49
N ALA A 68 19.87 13.72 -10.26
CA ALA A 68 20.09 12.38 -9.71
C ALA A 68 20.58 11.42 -10.79
N THR A 69 21.47 10.50 -10.40
CA THR A 69 22.05 9.48 -11.30
C THR A 69 21.89 8.06 -10.78
N VAL A 70 21.46 7.91 -9.53
CA VAL A 70 21.26 6.61 -8.89
C VAL A 70 19.88 6.57 -8.25
N PHE A 71 19.14 5.50 -8.52
CA PHE A 71 17.76 5.36 -8.09
C PHE A 71 17.52 4.00 -7.45
N SER A 72 16.62 3.92 -6.48
CA SER A 72 16.07 2.67 -5.98
C SER A 72 14.57 2.80 -5.82
N LYS A 73 13.85 1.79 -6.28
CA LYS A 73 12.40 1.69 -6.12
C LYS A 73 12.07 0.62 -5.08
N LEU A 74 11.33 0.99 -4.05
CA LEU A 74 10.86 0.06 -3.03
C LEU A 74 9.37 -0.23 -3.22
N ASP A 75 9.04 -1.51 -3.30
CA ASP A 75 7.67 -2.05 -3.24
C ASP A 75 7.40 -2.50 -1.80
N LEU A 76 6.35 -1.99 -1.18
CA LEU A 76 5.96 -2.42 0.17
C LEU A 76 5.14 -3.72 0.11
N ARG A 77 5.44 -4.64 1.00
CA ARG A 77 4.78 -5.94 1.05
C ARG A 77 3.27 -5.80 1.34
N SER A 78 2.43 -5.93 0.30
CA SER A 78 0.97 -5.74 0.39
C SER A 78 0.61 -4.41 1.07
N GLY A 79 1.21 -3.31 0.62
CA GLY A 79 1.27 -2.00 1.28
C GLY A 79 0.05 -1.60 2.10
N TYR A 80 -1.15 -1.63 1.52
CA TYR A 80 -2.38 -1.25 2.21
C TYR A 80 -2.71 -2.14 3.42
N TRP A 81 -2.35 -3.43 3.40
CA TRP A 81 -2.57 -4.33 4.54
C TRP A 81 -1.66 -4.04 5.73
N GLN A 82 -0.68 -3.19 5.58
CA GLN A 82 0.19 -2.76 6.69
C GLN A 82 -0.43 -1.62 7.51
N ILE A 83 -1.53 -1.04 7.04
CA ILE A 83 -2.29 -0.01 7.76
C ILE A 83 -3.52 -0.66 8.40
N ARG A 84 -3.71 -0.43 9.70
CA ARG A 84 -4.87 -0.94 10.43
C ARG A 84 -6.12 -0.15 10.10
N MET A 85 -7.26 -0.83 10.02
CA MET A 85 -8.55 -0.16 9.98
C MET A 85 -8.88 0.45 11.35
N ALA A 86 -9.51 1.62 11.33
CA ALA A 86 -10.11 2.17 12.54
C ALA A 86 -11.23 1.24 13.04
N ASP A 87 -11.28 0.98 14.34
CA ASP A 87 -12.18 -0.01 14.94
C ASP A 87 -13.65 0.23 14.57
N ASN A 88 -14.07 1.50 14.53
CA ASN A 88 -15.42 1.92 14.12
C ASN A 88 -15.70 1.76 12.61
N SER A 89 -14.74 1.32 11.83
CA SER A 89 -14.86 1.15 10.37
C SER A 89 -14.58 -0.28 9.90
N ILE A 90 -14.08 -1.16 10.76
CA ILE A 90 -13.82 -2.57 10.46
C ILE A 90 -15.06 -3.25 9.88
N HIS A 91 -16.22 -3.12 10.54
CA HIS A 91 -17.47 -3.76 10.14
C HIS A 91 -17.96 -3.33 8.75
N LYS A 92 -17.57 -2.15 8.25
CA LYS A 92 -17.91 -1.67 6.90
C LYS A 92 -17.17 -2.42 5.81
N THR A 93 -16.03 -3.03 6.12
CA THR A 93 -15.23 -3.82 5.18
C THR A 93 -15.74 -5.25 4.98
N ALA A 94 -16.84 -5.61 5.64
CA ALA A 94 -17.36 -6.95 5.60
C ALA A 94 -17.68 -7.42 4.17
N PHE A 95 -17.35 -8.68 3.90
CA PHE A 95 -17.60 -9.34 2.62
C PHE A 95 -18.17 -10.74 2.83
N ARG A 96 -18.93 -11.20 1.87
CA ARG A 96 -19.66 -12.48 1.95
C ARG A 96 -19.05 -13.50 1.01
N THR A 97 -18.92 -14.71 1.54
CA THR A 97 -18.48 -15.88 0.79
C THR A 97 -19.39 -17.05 1.08
N ARG A 98 -19.28 -18.14 0.31
CA ARG A 98 -19.97 -19.39 0.62
C ARG A 98 -19.49 -20.07 1.91
N TYR A 99 -18.39 -19.60 2.50
CA TYR A 99 -17.81 -20.14 3.75
C TYR A 99 -18.14 -19.27 4.96
N GLY A 100 -18.88 -18.19 4.78
CA GLY A 100 -19.25 -17.25 5.82
C GLY A 100 -18.96 -15.80 5.43
N SER A 101 -19.20 -14.91 6.39
CA SER A 101 -18.90 -13.49 6.29
C SER A 101 -17.63 -13.18 7.09
N TYR A 102 -16.80 -12.30 6.54
CA TYR A 102 -15.53 -11.86 7.12
C TYR A 102 -15.38 -10.36 6.98
N GLU A 103 -14.57 -9.74 7.84
CA GLU A 103 -14.25 -8.32 7.78
C GLU A 103 -12.76 -8.11 7.95
N TYR A 104 -12.21 -7.06 7.33
CA TYR A 104 -10.78 -6.75 7.38
C TYR A 104 -10.41 -5.96 8.63
N LEU A 105 -9.36 -6.39 9.32
CA LEU A 105 -8.70 -5.68 10.43
C LEU A 105 -7.66 -4.66 9.93
N VAL A 106 -7.29 -4.78 8.67
CA VAL A 106 -6.34 -3.93 7.96
C VAL A 106 -7.00 -3.30 6.74
N MET A 107 -6.43 -2.24 6.20
CA MET A 107 -6.99 -1.53 5.06
C MET A 107 -6.95 -2.41 3.80
N PRO A 108 -8.10 -2.86 3.27
CA PRO A 108 -8.13 -3.73 2.09
C PRO A 108 -7.97 -2.92 0.81
N PHE A 109 -7.53 -3.61 -0.24
CA PHE A 109 -7.60 -3.09 -1.60
C PHE A 109 -9.05 -2.86 -2.03
N GLY A 110 -9.27 -1.82 -2.84
CA GLY A 110 -10.58 -1.51 -3.42
C GLY A 110 -11.41 -0.47 -2.67
N LEU A 111 -10.99 -0.04 -1.48
CA LEU A 111 -11.57 1.13 -0.82
C LEU A 111 -11.14 2.42 -1.53
N THR A 112 -12.09 3.32 -1.76
CA THR A 112 -11.84 4.58 -2.50
C THR A 112 -10.79 5.47 -1.83
N ASN A 113 -10.71 5.47 -0.50
CA ASN A 113 -9.78 6.31 0.25
C ASN A 113 -8.44 5.62 0.56
N ALA A 114 -8.25 4.33 0.22
CA ALA A 114 -7.04 3.60 0.53
C ALA A 114 -5.77 4.24 -0.08
N PRO A 115 -5.74 4.63 -1.36
CA PRO A 115 -4.56 5.28 -1.93
C PRO A 115 -4.20 6.59 -1.23
N ALA A 116 -5.19 7.46 -0.97
CA ALA A 116 -4.98 8.74 -0.31
C ALA A 116 -4.51 8.59 1.14
N THR A 117 -5.08 7.62 1.87
CA THR A 117 -4.67 7.31 3.25
C THR A 117 -3.24 6.77 3.29
N PHE A 118 -2.89 5.88 2.37
CA PHE A 118 -1.55 5.31 2.28
C PHE A 118 -0.52 6.39 1.92
N GLN A 119 -0.81 7.24 0.94
CA GLN A 119 0.03 8.38 0.56
C GLN A 119 0.28 9.31 1.76
N ALA A 120 -0.78 9.63 2.52
CA ALA A 120 -0.67 10.48 3.70
C ALA A 120 0.24 9.86 4.76
N GLU A 121 0.10 8.56 5.02
CA GLU A 121 0.92 7.84 5.99
C GLU A 121 2.38 7.78 5.55
N MET A 122 2.66 7.44 4.30
CA MET A 122 4.02 7.41 3.77
C MET A 122 4.68 8.80 3.81
N ASN A 123 3.94 9.84 3.44
CA ASN A 123 4.43 11.22 3.54
C ASN A 123 4.69 11.65 4.99
N HIS A 124 3.89 11.14 5.92
CA HIS A 124 4.09 11.43 7.35
C HIS A 124 5.37 10.80 7.88
N ILE A 125 5.56 9.50 7.68
CA ILE A 125 6.71 8.77 8.21
C ILE A 125 8.02 9.11 7.51
N LEU A 126 7.99 9.38 6.20
CA LEU A 126 9.17 9.74 5.41
C LEU A 126 9.39 11.26 5.31
N ARG A 127 8.62 12.05 6.03
CA ARG A 127 8.68 13.51 6.00
C ARG A 127 10.09 14.11 6.10
N PRO A 128 11.02 13.58 6.93
CA PRO A 128 12.37 14.10 7.01
C PRO A 128 13.21 13.96 5.72
N LEU A 129 12.80 13.05 4.82
CA LEU A 129 13.53 12.70 3.60
C LEU A 129 12.80 13.14 2.31
N LEU A 130 11.55 13.63 2.44
CA LEU A 130 10.81 14.17 1.31
C LEU A 130 11.52 15.43 0.79
N ASP A 131 11.50 15.63 -0.54
CA ASP A 131 12.15 16.71 -1.27
C ASP A 131 13.71 16.69 -1.20
N GLU A 132 14.31 15.81 -0.39
CA GLU A 132 15.76 15.63 -0.31
C GLU A 132 16.25 14.43 -1.11
N CYS A 133 15.68 13.26 -0.86
CA CYS A 133 16.13 12.02 -1.48
C CYS A 133 15.02 10.98 -1.68
N VAL A 134 13.78 11.28 -1.28
CA VAL A 134 12.64 10.36 -1.38
C VAL A 134 11.46 11.04 -2.06
N VAL A 135 10.87 10.30 -2.98
CA VAL A 135 9.57 10.60 -3.57
C VAL A 135 8.63 9.44 -3.27
N VAL A 136 7.42 9.75 -2.84
CA VAL A 136 6.36 8.77 -2.64
C VAL A 136 5.25 9.03 -3.63
N TYR A 137 4.88 8.00 -4.38
CA TYR A 137 3.74 8.03 -5.28
C TYR A 137 2.87 6.79 -5.08
N LEU A 138 1.75 6.99 -4.41
CA LEU A 138 0.86 5.90 -3.99
C LEU A 138 1.64 4.85 -3.18
N ASP A 139 1.74 3.62 -3.68
CA ASP A 139 2.43 2.47 -3.05
C ASP A 139 3.89 2.32 -3.46
N ASP A 140 4.41 3.19 -4.34
CA ASP A 140 5.80 3.20 -4.77
C ASP A 140 6.62 4.24 -3.97
N ILE A 141 7.75 3.84 -3.42
CA ILE A 141 8.74 4.71 -2.79
C ILE A 141 9.98 4.73 -3.67
N LEU A 142 10.31 5.90 -4.20
CA LEU A 142 11.50 6.11 -5.01
C LEU A 142 12.56 6.87 -4.21
N ILE A 143 13.74 6.30 -4.09
CA ILE A 143 14.93 6.91 -3.50
C ILE A 143 15.84 7.35 -4.64
N TYR A 144 16.34 8.58 -4.58
CA TYR A 144 17.21 9.13 -5.59
C TYR A 144 18.43 9.83 -4.99
N SER A 145 19.56 9.83 -5.71
CA SER A 145 20.81 10.39 -5.23
C SER A 145 21.72 10.81 -6.41
N ARG A 146 22.66 11.71 -6.14
CA ARG A 146 23.62 12.14 -7.14
C ARG A 146 24.73 11.13 -7.40
N ASP A 147 25.10 10.36 -6.39
CA ASP A 147 26.13 9.33 -6.47
C ASP A 147 25.82 8.13 -5.57
N MET A 148 26.60 7.05 -5.73
CA MET A 148 26.38 5.79 -5.01
C MET A 148 26.66 5.91 -3.51
N LYS A 149 27.62 6.75 -3.10
CA LYS A 149 27.97 6.93 -1.69
C LYS A 149 26.80 7.54 -0.93
N GLN A 150 26.23 8.64 -1.45
CA GLN A 150 25.02 9.26 -0.91
C GLN A 150 23.84 8.29 -0.95
N HIS A 151 23.72 7.49 -2.03
CA HIS A 151 22.60 6.56 -2.18
C HIS A 151 22.55 5.50 -1.10
N ILE A 152 23.69 4.96 -0.68
CA ILE A 152 23.80 4.01 0.43
C ILE A 152 23.30 4.63 1.74
N GLU A 153 23.70 5.88 2.03
CA GLU A 153 23.24 6.59 3.23
C GLU A 153 21.74 6.89 3.19
N HIS A 154 21.21 7.33 2.04
CA HIS A 154 19.78 7.57 1.86
C HIS A 154 18.96 6.29 2.06
N LEU A 155 19.39 5.17 1.46
CA LEU A 155 18.77 3.86 1.66
C LEU A 155 18.78 3.45 3.14
N ARG A 156 19.90 3.65 3.85
CA ARG A 156 20.00 3.34 5.27
C ARG A 156 18.97 4.11 6.07
N HIS A 157 18.86 5.44 5.89
CA HIS A 157 17.90 6.27 6.59
C HIS A 157 16.45 5.86 6.28
N VAL A 158 16.13 5.58 5.01
CA VAL A 158 14.79 5.10 4.63
C VAL A 158 14.45 3.78 5.35
N PHE A 159 15.37 2.81 5.33
CA PHE A 159 15.14 1.53 6.00
C PHE A 159 15.06 1.64 7.52
N GLU A 160 15.81 2.55 8.15
CA GLU A 160 15.70 2.82 9.58
C GLU A 160 14.32 3.38 9.95
N ILE A 161 13.80 4.33 9.16
CA ILE A 161 12.46 4.87 9.34
C ILE A 161 11.41 3.77 9.15
N LEU A 162 11.43 3.05 8.03
CA LEU A 162 10.49 1.99 7.75
C LEU A 162 10.50 0.91 8.83
N ARG A 163 11.67 0.53 9.35
CA ARG A 163 11.83 -0.43 10.44
C ARG A 163 11.23 0.08 11.75
N ARG A 164 11.48 1.34 12.11
CA ARG A 164 10.93 1.99 13.30
C ARG A 164 9.41 2.03 13.26
N GLU A 165 8.86 2.40 12.11
CA GLU A 165 7.42 2.50 11.88
C GLU A 165 6.76 1.14 11.51
N LYS A 166 7.56 0.04 11.50
CA LYS A 166 7.12 -1.35 11.25
C LYS A 166 6.52 -1.56 9.86
N PHE A 167 7.02 -0.85 8.85
CA PHE A 167 6.70 -1.10 7.46
C PHE A 167 7.70 -2.07 6.82
N TYR A 168 7.19 -3.05 6.09
CA TYR A 168 7.96 -4.14 5.50
C TYR A 168 8.06 -4.00 3.99
N VAL A 169 9.28 -4.05 3.48
CA VAL A 169 9.60 -4.00 2.06
C VAL A 169 9.56 -5.40 1.45
N LYS A 170 9.09 -5.51 0.22
CA LYS A 170 9.15 -6.73 -0.59
C LYS A 170 10.38 -6.70 -1.48
N LEU A 171 11.51 -7.21 -1.00
CA LEU A 171 12.79 -7.16 -1.72
C LEU A 171 12.73 -7.76 -3.12
N SER A 172 11.95 -8.85 -3.34
CA SER A 172 11.81 -9.50 -4.65
C SER A 172 11.09 -8.67 -5.71
N LYS A 173 10.49 -7.54 -5.34
CA LYS A 173 9.83 -6.57 -6.23
C LYS A 173 10.47 -5.18 -6.15
N SER A 174 11.47 -5.03 -5.30
CA SER A 174 12.22 -3.78 -5.16
C SER A 174 13.44 -3.82 -6.07
N GLU A 175 13.79 -2.67 -6.61
CA GLU A 175 14.91 -2.50 -7.52
C GLU A 175 15.90 -1.51 -6.89
N PHE A 176 17.19 -1.84 -6.94
CA PHE A 176 18.22 -1.06 -6.25
C PHE A 176 19.30 -0.58 -7.20
N ALA A 177 19.81 0.62 -6.92
CA ALA A 177 20.97 1.20 -7.59
C ALA A 177 20.84 1.27 -9.14
N LEU A 178 19.65 1.57 -9.63
CA LEU A 178 19.38 1.77 -11.04
C LEU A 178 20.01 3.09 -11.52
N LYS A 179 20.51 3.11 -12.77
CA LYS A 179 21.02 4.31 -13.43
C LYS A 179 19.93 5.12 -14.15
N LYS A 180 18.74 4.53 -14.31
CA LYS A 180 17.56 5.15 -14.94
C LYS A 180 16.30 4.61 -14.27
N VAL A 181 15.28 5.41 -14.21
CA VAL A 181 13.91 5.07 -13.74
C VAL A 181 12.94 5.27 -14.88
#